data_80bb31820b2bf7b64377e7430dfc2162
#
_entry.id   80bb31820b2bf7b64377e7430dfc2162
#
_cell.length_a   1.000
_cell.length_b   1.000
_cell.length_c   1.000
_cell.angle_alpha   90.00
_cell.angle_beta   90.00
_cell.angle_gamma   90.00
#
_symmetry.space_group_name_H-M   'P 1'
#
loop_
_entity.id
_entity.type
_entity.pdbx_description
1 polymer ?
#
loop_
_entity_poly.entity_id
_entity_poly.type
_entity_poly.pdbx_seq_one_letter_code
_entity_poly.pdbx_strand_id
1 'polypeptide(L)'
;MVKLNLSGVVAVSAREFLGKGKHPVRLRLPLIFVNNNFKALATSIGWKRQISRMGMMKDSSIFRRFPQVFAGLSVLSIALVLSSWIAARSFLAVKRASDVFVVTGSAKRAITSDYLLWRLSVSSQQPTAQDAYRDLIRQTQRIRAYLKEKQVTEDAITTNAIETMAIPEVTANGQETGQILAYRLTQRFEIRASDVARYTELSRQVTELIEEGINLVSEPPQYLYTQLDKLRVEMVAAATKDARARADAIASSTGSRVGRVRDAKTGVFQITSRNSTDVSDSGIYDTSSIDKDITAVVSVTFGIE
;
A
#
# COMPACT_ATOMS: atom_id res chain seq x y z
N MET A 1 -12.06 48.79 -17.64
CA MET A 1 -12.96 49.67 -16.84
C MET A 1 -13.67 48.75 -15.83
N VAL A 2 -13.12 48.58 -14.66
CA VAL A 2 -13.60 47.66 -13.63
C VAL A 2 -14.16 48.51 -12.49
N LYS A 3 -15.45 48.39 -12.25
CA LYS A 3 -16.10 48.98 -11.06
C LYS A 3 -15.97 48.00 -9.90
N LEU A 4 -15.24 48.39 -8.90
CA LEU A 4 -15.26 47.71 -7.57
C LEU A 4 -16.59 48.01 -6.86
N ASN A 5 -17.29 46.97 -6.50
CA ASN A 5 -18.43 47.05 -5.58
C ASN A 5 -18.02 46.35 -4.25
N LEU A 6 -17.99 47.12 -3.21
CA LEU A 6 -17.66 46.73 -1.83
C LEU A 6 -18.91 46.09 -1.19
N SER A 7 -19.00 44.78 -1.22
CA SER A 7 -19.77 44.02 -0.26
C SER A 7 -19.22 42.58 -0.27
N GLY A 8 -18.37 42.31 0.74
CA GLY A 8 -17.65 41.07 0.84
C GLY A 8 -18.53 39.88 1.21
N VAL A 9 -18.84 39.06 0.22
CA VAL A 9 -19.18 37.66 0.42
C VAL A 9 -18.48 36.88 -0.68
N VAL A 10 -17.40 36.21 -0.32
CA VAL A 10 -16.75 35.21 -1.18
C VAL A 10 -17.54 33.91 -1.07
N ALA A 11 -18.39 33.63 -2.05
CA ALA A 11 -19.00 32.32 -2.22
C ALA A 11 -18.04 31.45 -3.03
N VAL A 12 -17.38 30.48 -2.38
CA VAL A 12 -16.67 29.41 -3.05
C VAL A 12 -17.68 28.36 -3.49
N SER A 13 -17.89 28.26 -4.80
CA SER A 13 -18.73 27.25 -5.44
C SER A 13 -18.00 25.91 -5.39
N ALA A 14 -18.40 25.03 -4.50
CA ALA A 14 -18.10 23.61 -4.55
C ALA A 14 -19.17 22.90 -5.41
N ARG A 15 -18.92 22.77 -6.69
CA ARG A 15 -19.60 21.78 -7.55
C ARG A 15 -18.53 20.85 -8.07
N GLU A 16 -18.66 19.62 -7.61
CA GLU A 16 -18.25 18.34 -8.16
C GLU A 16 -17.75 17.42 -7.02
N PHE A 17 -18.70 16.75 -6.43
CA PHE A 17 -18.57 15.38 -5.88
C PHE A 17 -19.93 15.00 -5.26
N LEU A 18 -20.87 14.58 -6.10
CA LEU A 18 -22.14 13.98 -5.63
C LEU A 18 -22.14 12.49 -5.96
N GLY A 19 -21.67 11.69 -4.98
CA GLY A 19 -22.05 10.31 -4.80
C GLY A 19 -23.29 10.25 -3.90
N LYS A 20 -24.28 9.48 -4.32
CA LYS A 20 -25.61 9.33 -3.73
C LYS A 20 -25.60 8.92 -2.26
N GLY A 21 -26.24 9.69 -1.37
CA GLY A 21 -26.56 9.29 0.00
C GLY A 21 -27.38 10.37 0.73
N LYS A 22 -28.60 10.02 1.14
CA LYS A 22 -29.63 10.87 1.72
C LYS A 22 -29.27 11.41 3.11
N HIS A 23 -29.78 12.63 3.37
CA HIS A 23 -29.94 13.42 4.59
C HIS A 23 -28.84 14.45 4.93
N PRO A 24 -29.21 15.75 4.94
CA PRO A 24 -28.35 16.83 5.41
C PRO A 24 -28.57 17.08 6.91
N VAL A 25 -27.52 16.90 7.70
CA VAL A 25 -27.48 17.37 9.09
C VAL A 25 -27.02 18.83 9.07
N ARG A 26 -27.93 19.75 9.45
CA ARG A 26 -27.61 21.18 9.68
C ARG A 26 -26.97 21.33 11.06
N LEU A 27 -25.67 21.54 11.10
CA LEU A 27 -25.00 22.07 12.29
C LEU A 27 -25.10 23.60 12.30
N ARG A 28 -25.91 24.14 13.22
CA ARG A 28 -25.91 25.57 13.57
C ARG A 28 -24.82 25.82 14.60
N LEU A 29 -23.78 26.55 14.24
CA LEU A 29 -22.83 27.17 15.18
C LEU A 29 -23.37 28.56 15.55
N PRO A 30 -23.39 28.97 16.83
CA PRO A 30 -23.75 30.31 17.20
C PRO A 30 -22.57 31.27 16.97
N LEU A 31 -22.83 32.28 16.12
CA LEU A 31 -21.95 33.44 15.97
C LEU A 31 -22.06 34.33 17.23
N ILE A 32 -20.99 34.42 17.99
CA ILE A 32 -20.86 35.43 19.04
C ILE A 32 -20.39 36.75 18.38
N PHE A 33 -21.34 37.67 18.21
CA PHE A 33 -21.04 39.05 17.83
C PHE A 33 -20.53 39.81 19.06
N VAL A 34 -19.27 40.21 19.05
CA VAL A 34 -18.75 41.19 19.97
C VAL A 34 -19.03 42.58 19.39
N ASN A 35 -20.05 43.25 19.93
CA ASN A 35 -20.42 44.59 19.51
C ASN A 35 -19.71 45.62 20.43
N ASN A 36 -18.82 46.41 19.83
CA ASN A 36 -18.19 47.58 20.47
C ASN A 36 -19.17 48.77 20.54
N ASN A 37 -19.96 48.83 21.58
CA ASN A 37 -20.65 50.06 21.96
C ASN A 37 -20.91 50.12 23.47
N PHE A 38 -19.87 50.47 24.22
CA PHE A 38 -19.96 50.79 25.64
C PHE A 38 -19.50 52.24 25.91
N LYS A 39 -20.12 53.21 25.24
CA LYS A 39 -19.94 54.63 25.55
C LYS A 39 -21.19 55.44 25.25
N ALA A 40 -22.33 55.10 25.82
CA ALA A 40 -23.48 56.01 25.82
C ALA A 40 -24.57 55.51 26.79
N LEU A 41 -24.29 55.45 28.08
CA LEU A 41 -25.39 55.29 29.06
C LEU A 41 -24.90 55.73 30.45
N ALA A 42 -24.36 56.95 30.53
CA ALA A 42 -24.00 57.57 31.80
C ALA A 42 -24.47 59.04 31.86
N THR A 43 -25.73 59.29 31.48
CA THR A 43 -26.36 60.59 31.77
C THR A 43 -27.88 60.42 31.72
N SER A 44 -28.46 60.00 32.82
CA SER A 44 -29.79 60.40 33.29
C SER A 44 -30.30 59.41 34.35
N ILE A 45 -29.97 59.62 35.56
CA ILE A 45 -30.86 59.39 36.72
C ILE A 45 -30.22 60.14 37.85
N GLY A 46 -30.84 61.33 38.16
CA GLY A 46 -30.49 62.10 39.29
C GLY A 46 -30.93 61.44 40.60
N TRP A 47 -29.98 61.25 41.47
CA TRP A 47 -30.25 60.98 42.88
C TRP A 47 -29.42 61.94 43.70
N LYS A 48 -30.04 63.10 43.96
CA LYS A 48 -29.68 63.99 45.06
C LYS A 48 -30.54 63.63 46.31
N ARG A 49 -29.81 63.55 47.48
CA ARG A 49 -30.33 63.53 48.85
C ARG A 49 -30.94 62.24 49.38
N GLN A 50 -30.07 61.55 50.15
CA GLN A 50 -30.43 61.24 51.52
C GLN A 50 -29.20 60.81 52.31
N ILE A 51 -28.46 61.86 52.88
CA ILE A 51 -27.52 61.64 53.95
C ILE A 51 -28.28 61.95 55.20
N SER A 52 -28.66 60.98 55.98
CA SER A 52 -28.99 61.15 57.38
C SER A 52 -28.98 59.82 58.11
N ARG A 53 -28.01 59.63 58.97
CA ARG A 53 -28.00 58.75 60.15
C ARG A 53 -28.09 57.23 59.86
N MET A 54 -26.90 56.59 59.76
CA MET A 54 -26.79 55.29 60.35
C MET A 54 -25.41 55.12 61.01
N GLY A 55 -25.52 54.71 62.25
CA GLY A 55 -24.45 54.71 63.24
C GLY A 55 -23.19 53.98 62.85
N MET A 56 -22.16 54.48 63.39
CA MET A 56 -20.80 53.99 63.36
C MET A 56 -20.71 52.67 64.15
N MET A 57 -20.97 51.56 63.46
CA MET A 57 -20.54 50.26 63.98
C MET A 57 -19.11 50.02 63.56
N LYS A 58 -18.23 50.25 64.54
CA LYS A 58 -16.81 49.98 64.44
C LYS A 58 -16.57 48.48 64.56
N ASP A 59 -16.76 47.73 63.44
CA ASP A 59 -16.42 46.31 63.35
C ASP A 59 -15.03 46.15 62.76
N SER A 60 -14.03 46.19 63.64
CA SER A 60 -12.60 46.13 63.31
C SER A 60 -12.12 44.69 63.01
N SER A 61 -13.03 43.75 62.84
CA SER A 61 -12.68 42.32 62.56
C SER A 61 -12.47 41.98 61.10
N ILE A 62 -12.98 42.80 60.18
CA ILE A 62 -12.88 42.54 58.76
C ILE A 62 -11.46 42.82 58.23
N PHE A 63 -10.78 43.83 58.76
CA PHE A 63 -9.45 44.17 58.27
C PHE A 63 -8.30 43.23 58.70
N ARG A 64 -8.54 42.34 59.66
CA ARG A 64 -7.53 41.39 60.13
C ARG A 64 -7.43 40.11 59.26
N ARG A 65 -8.40 39.82 58.37
CA ARG A 65 -8.40 38.69 57.46
C ARG A 65 -7.96 39.03 56.04
N PHE A 66 -7.77 40.31 55.71
CA PHE A 66 -7.35 40.85 54.44
C PHE A 66 -6.02 40.25 53.93
N PRO A 67 -4.96 40.06 54.71
CA PRO A 67 -3.71 39.55 54.22
C PRO A 67 -3.81 38.09 53.85
N GLN A 68 -4.64 37.29 54.53
CA GLN A 68 -4.82 35.85 54.24
C GLN A 68 -5.60 35.64 52.93
N VAL A 69 -6.64 36.44 52.68
CA VAL A 69 -7.41 36.39 51.43
C VAL A 69 -6.58 36.89 50.27
N PHE A 70 -5.77 37.95 50.48
CA PHE A 70 -4.82 38.43 49.46
C PHE A 70 -3.74 37.41 49.13
N ALA A 71 -3.18 36.74 50.14
CA ALA A 71 -2.21 35.66 49.92
C ALA A 71 -2.84 34.47 49.15
N GLY A 72 -4.05 34.06 49.49
CA GLY A 72 -4.79 33.01 48.79
C GLY A 72 -5.09 33.36 47.33
N LEU A 73 -5.54 34.59 47.03
CA LEU A 73 -5.78 35.09 45.68
C LEU A 73 -4.48 35.18 44.86
N SER A 74 -3.37 35.62 45.52
CA SER A 74 -2.06 35.67 44.85
C SER A 74 -1.56 34.28 44.45
N VAL A 75 -1.68 33.29 45.34
CA VAL A 75 -1.32 31.89 45.04
C VAL A 75 -2.20 31.33 43.90
N LEU A 76 -3.51 31.62 43.96
CA LEU A 76 -4.43 31.18 42.89
C LEU A 76 -4.08 31.83 41.53
N SER A 77 -3.75 33.12 41.53
CA SER A 77 -3.35 33.84 40.31
C SER A 77 -2.06 33.27 39.72
N ILE A 78 -1.06 32.99 40.57
CA ILE A 78 0.19 32.36 40.12
C ILE A 78 -0.07 30.96 39.56
N ALA A 79 -0.92 30.15 40.22
CA ALA A 79 -1.28 28.84 39.77
C ALA A 79 -2.00 28.89 38.41
N LEU A 80 -2.92 29.81 38.17
CA LEU A 80 -3.59 30.06 36.92
C LEU A 80 -2.64 30.48 35.80
N VAL A 81 -1.70 31.37 36.07
CA VAL A 81 -0.68 31.81 35.10
C VAL A 81 0.23 30.66 34.72
N LEU A 82 0.71 29.88 35.71
CA LEU A 82 1.53 28.69 35.44
C LEU A 82 0.76 27.63 34.63
N SER A 83 -0.47 27.35 35.01
CA SER A 83 -1.35 26.42 34.30
C SER A 83 -1.59 26.86 32.85
N SER A 84 -1.90 28.15 32.63
CA SER A 84 -2.11 28.73 31.31
C SER A 84 -0.84 28.69 30.47
N TRP A 85 0.32 28.91 31.06
CA TRP A 85 1.61 28.85 30.38
C TRP A 85 1.98 27.41 29.96
N ILE A 86 1.74 26.43 30.84
CA ILE A 86 1.91 24.99 30.51
C ILE A 86 0.95 24.59 29.41
N ALA A 87 -0.34 24.97 29.50
CA ALA A 87 -1.34 24.71 28.50
C ALA A 87 -0.99 25.33 27.14
N ALA A 88 -0.54 26.58 27.12
CA ALA A 88 -0.10 27.25 25.89
C ALA A 88 1.10 26.58 25.25
N ARG A 89 2.10 26.15 26.04
CA ARG A 89 3.25 25.39 25.53
C ARG A 89 2.83 24.03 24.95
N SER A 90 1.94 23.33 25.64
CA SER A 90 1.42 22.04 25.16
C SER A 90 0.63 22.20 23.86
N PHE A 91 -0.18 23.26 23.76
CA PHE A 91 -0.95 23.54 22.53
C PHE A 91 -0.04 23.90 21.34
N LEU A 92 1.01 24.72 21.58
CA LEU A 92 2.01 25.03 20.55
C LEU A 92 2.81 23.79 20.12
N ALA A 93 3.14 22.90 21.07
CA ALA A 93 3.81 21.64 20.75
C ALA A 93 2.95 20.71 19.89
N VAL A 94 1.64 20.61 20.19
CA VAL A 94 0.69 19.85 19.38
C VAL A 94 0.53 20.47 17.98
N LYS A 95 0.45 21.79 17.86
CA LYS A 95 0.34 22.47 16.57
C LYS A 95 1.58 22.24 15.70
N ARG A 96 2.78 22.35 16.27
CA ARG A 96 4.04 22.04 15.56
C ARG A 96 4.17 20.56 15.20
N ALA A 97 3.54 19.66 15.95
CA ALA A 97 3.52 18.24 15.62
C ALA A 97 2.67 17.92 14.38
N SER A 98 1.78 18.83 13.98
CA SER A 98 0.90 18.68 12.79
C SER A 98 1.55 19.21 11.50
N ASP A 99 2.67 19.92 11.58
CA ASP A 99 3.35 20.45 10.40
C ASP A 99 4.16 19.30 9.77
N VAL A 100 3.52 18.61 8.83
CA VAL A 100 4.08 17.44 8.15
C VAL A 100 3.92 17.57 6.65
N PHE A 101 4.81 16.92 5.91
CA PHE A 101 4.66 16.73 4.47
C PHE A 101 5.01 15.29 4.07
N VAL A 102 4.37 14.82 3.03
CA VAL A 102 4.53 13.45 2.54
C VAL A 102 5.38 13.46 1.29
N VAL A 103 6.40 12.62 1.27
CA VAL A 103 7.27 12.46 0.11
C VAL A 103 7.33 11.00 -0.28
N THR A 104 7.17 10.73 -1.57
CA THR A 104 7.31 9.39 -2.12
C THR A 104 8.71 9.22 -2.71
N GLY A 105 9.41 8.23 -2.20
CA GLY A 105 10.68 7.78 -2.74
C GLY A 105 10.53 6.48 -3.49
N SER A 106 11.44 6.22 -4.41
CA SER A 106 11.46 5.01 -5.21
C SER A 106 12.88 4.47 -5.37
N ALA A 107 12.98 3.16 -5.53
CA ALA A 107 14.22 2.51 -5.93
C ALA A 107 13.90 1.49 -7.01
N LYS A 108 14.78 1.42 -8.01
CA LYS A 108 14.68 0.44 -9.10
C LYS A 108 16.03 -0.28 -9.22
N ARG A 109 15.99 -1.60 -9.36
CA ARG A 109 17.19 -2.42 -9.55
C ARG A 109 16.92 -3.49 -10.61
N ALA A 110 17.89 -3.64 -11.50
CA ALA A 110 17.92 -4.75 -12.44
C ALA A 110 18.35 -6.03 -11.72
N ILE A 111 17.65 -7.12 -11.99
CA ILE A 111 17.92 -8.47 -11.49
C ILE A 111 17.85 -9.46 -12.64
N THR A 112 18.54 -10.59 -12.49
CA THR A 112 18.46 -11.71 -13.42
C THR A 112 17.97 -12.92 -12.65
N SER A 113 16.98 -13.64 -13.18
CA SER A 113 16.42 -14.84 -12.56
C SER A 113 17.50 -15.89 -12.37
N ASP A 114 17.57 -16.47 -11.19
CA ASP A 114 18.57 -17.46 -10.77
C ASP A 114 17.99 -18.87 -10.66
N TYR A 115 16.72 -19.02 -10.99
CA TYR A 115 16.00 -20.29 -10.89
C TYR A 115 14.96 -20.42 -11.99
N LEU A 116 14.78 -21.65 -12.50
CA LEU A 116 13.85 -21.98 -13.54
C LEU A 116 12.93 -23.11 -13.08
N LEU A 117 11.65 -22.95 -13.37
CA LEU A 117 10.62 -23.97 -13.25
C LEU A 117 10.04 -24.26 -14.63
N TRP A 118 10.30 -25.44 -15.16
CA TRP A 118 9.81 -25.85 -16.47
C TRP A 118 8.87 -27.06 -16.34
N ARG A 119 7.72 -26.96 -16.98
CA ARG A 119 6.73 -28.02 -17.02
C ARG A 119 6.62 -28.59 -18.41
N LEU A 120 6.55 -29.91 -18.47
CA LEU A 120 6.23 -30.64 -19.68
C LEU A 120 5.23 -31.73 -19.37
N SER A 121 4.40 -32.10 -20.35
CA SER A 121 3.46 -33.17 -20.22
C SER A 121 3.48 -34.05 -21.47
N VAL A 122 3.19 -35.32 -21.27
CA VAL A 122 3.01 -36.29 -22.33
C VAL A 122 1.65 -36.94 -22.15
N SER A 123 0.96 -37.18 -23.25
CA SER A 123 -0.36 -37.82 -23.21
C SER A 123 -0.49 -38.92 -24.23
N SER A 124 -1.27 -39.93 -23.87
CA SER A 124 -1.67 -41.01 -24.80
C SER A 124 -3.18 -41.15 -24.80
N GLN A 125 -3.76 -41.28 -25.95
CA GLN A 125 -5.20 -41.51 -26.15
C GLN A 125 -5.43 -42.77 -26.95
N GLN A 126 -6.12 -43.74 -26.35
CA GLN A 126 -6.39 -45.03 -26.92
C GLN A 126 -7.83 -45.47 -26.60
N PRO A 127 -8.41 -46.42 -27.36
CA PRO A 127 -9.76 -46.95 -27.09
C PRO A 127 -9.91 -47.57 -25.69
N THR A 128 -8.85 -48.17 -25.16
CA THR A 128 -8.85 -48.74 -23.81
C THR A 128 -7.88 -48.03 -22.87
N ALA A 129 -8.21 -47.98 -21.58
CA ALA A 129 -7.32 -47.40 -20.57
C ALA A 129 -5.99 -48.17 -20.46
N GLN A 130 -5.99 -49.49 -20.70
CA GLN A 130 -4.80 -50.33 -20.66
C GLN A 130 -3.83 -49.99 -21.78
N ASP A 131 -4.32 -49.82 -23.00
CA ASP A 131 -3.49 -49.49 -24.16
C ASP A 131 -2.95 -48.06 -24.04
N ALA A 132 -3.79 -47.12 -23.58
CA ALA A 132 -3.36 -45.77 -23.28
C ALA A 132 -2.24 -45.75 -22.23
N TYR A 133 -2.35 -46.56 -21.19
CA TYR A 133 -1.32 -46.67 -20.15
C TYR A 133 -0.01 -47.25 -20.69
N ARG A 134 -0.06 -48.36 -21.47
CA ARG A 134 1.15 -48.97 -22.05
C ARG A 134 1.89 -47.97 -22.95
N ASP A 135 1.15 -47.29 -23.78
CA ASP A 135 1.70 -46.29 -24.69
C ASP A 135 2.28 -45.11 -23.91
N LEU A 136 1.58 -44.56 -22.90
CA LEU A 136 2.04 -43.51 -22.05
C LEU A 136 3.38 -43.85 -21.33
N ILE A 137 3.48 -45.08 -20.79
CA ILE A 137 4.71 -45.53 -20.12
C ILE A 137 5.89 -45.60 -21.10
N ARG A 138 5.68 -46.08 -22.31
CA ARG A 138 6.71 -46.11 -23.36
C ARG A 138 7.20 -44.68 -23.68
N GLN A 139 6.29 -43.76 -23.89
CA GLN A 139 6.60 -42.36 -24.17
C GLN A 139 7.32 -41.70 -22.96
N THR A 140 6.86 -41.94 -21.75
CA THR A 140 7.48 -41.47 -20.51
C THR A 140 8.93 -41.96 -20.37
N GLN A 141 9.18 -43.24 -20.65
CA GLN A 141 10.52 -43.81 -20.62
C GLN A 141 11.45 -43.14 -21.63
N ARG A 142 10.96 -42.85 -22.84
CA ARG A 142 11.75 -42.14 -23.85
C ARG A 142 12.10 -40.72 -23.43
N ILE A 143 11.13 -39.98 -22.83
CA ILE A 143 11.38 -38.64 -22.29
C ILE A 143 12.45 -38.70 -21.18
N ARG A 144 12.35 -39.63 -20.25
CA ARG A 144 13.35 -39.80 -19.18
C ARG A 144 14.74 -40.12 -19.74
N ALA A 145 14.82 -41.00 -20.77
CA ALA A 145 16.07 -41.28 -21.43
C ALA A 145 16.67 -40.04 -22.09
N TYR A 146 15.86 -39.25 -22.80
CA TYR A 146 16.29 -37.96 -23.38
C TYR A 146 16.81 -36.97 -22.33
N LEU A 147 16.06 -36.77 -21.26
CA LEU A 147 16.49 -35.88 -20.17
C LEU A 147 17.80 -36.35 -19.55
N LYS A 148 18.00 -37.66 -19.41
CA LYS A 148 19.25 -38.25 -18.92
C LYS A 148 20.41 -38.04 -19.92
N GLU A 149 20.19 -38.23 -21.22
CA GLU A 149 21.15 -37.94 -22.28
C GLU A 149 21.60 -36.48 -22.26
N LYS A 150 20.67 -35.58 -21.97
CA LYS A 150 20.94 -34.13 -21.76
C LYS A 150 21.46 -33.82 -20.36
N GLN A 151 21.84 -34.83 -19.56
CA GLN A 151 22.44 -34.67 -18.20
C GLN A 151 21.52 -33.93 -17.22
N VAL A 152 20.22 -34.07 -17.32
CA VAL A 152 19.28 -33.62 -16.29
C VAL A 152 19.33 -34.62 -15.14
N THR A 153 19.56 -34.13 -13.92
CA THR A 153 19.62 -34.96 -12.72
C THR A 153 18.21 -35.39 -12.28
N GLU A 154 18.06 -36.60 -11.79
CA GLU A 154 16.75 -37.12 -11.32
C GLU A 154 16.17 -36.25 -10.21
N ASP A 155 16.99 -35.66 -9.34
CA ASP A 155 16.55 -34.75 -8.28
C ASP A 155 15.91 -33.46 -8.80
N ALA A 156 16.25 -33.05 -10.03
CA ALA A 156 15.64 -31.91 -10.67
C ALA A 156 14.25 -32.20 -11.24
N ILE A 157 13.87 -33.49 -11.36
CA ILE A 157 12.65 -33.93 -12.03
C ILE A 157 11.63 -34.40 -10.99
N THR A 158 10.50 -33.70 -10.91
CA THR A 158 9.33 -34.19 -10.16
C THR A 158 8.33 -34.76 -11.15
N THR A 159 7.90 -35.98 -10.93
CA THR A 159 6.89 -36.66 -11.75
C THR A 159 5.57 -36.71 -10.99
N ASN A 160 4.51 -36.15 -11.56
CA ASN A 160 3.19 -36.12 -10.94
C ASN A 160 2.46 -37.46 -11.18
N ALA A 161 1.34 -37.69 -10.50
CA ALA A 161 0.47 -38.81 -10.76
C ALA A 161 -0.10 -38.74 -12.19
N ILE A 162 -0.40 -39.91 -12.75
CA ILE A 162 -1.05 -40.02 -14.06
C ILE A 162 -2.51 -39.57 -13.92
N GLU A 163 -2.89 -38.59 -14.70
CA GLU A 163 -4.27 -38.12 -14.84
C GLU A 163 -4.97 -38.96 -15.92
N THR A 164 -6.13 -39.51 -15.59
CA THR A 164 -6.93 -40.33 -16.53
C THR A 164 -8.25 -39.63 -16.80
N MET A 165 -8.56 -39.44 -18.09
CA MET A 165 -9.81 -38.86 -18.56
C MET A 165 -10.49 -39.83 -19.51
N ALA A 166 -11.74 -40.21 -19.24
CA ALA A 166 -12.59 -40.92 -20.21
C ALA A 166 -13.21 -39.91 -21.16
N ILE A 167 -13.10 -40.13 -22.46
CA ILE A 167 -13.67 -39.29 -23.50
C ILE A 167 -14.98 -39.96 -23.94
N PRO A 168 -16.15 -39.34 -23.67
CA PRO A 168 -17.43 -39.92 -24.08
C PRO A 168 -17.60 -39.88 -25.60
N GLU A 169 -18.30 -40.84 -26.12
CA GLU A 169 -18.78 -40.79 -27.50
C GLU A 169 -19.95 -39.81 -27.59
N VAL A 170 -19.91 -38.93 -28.58
CA VAL A 170 -20.97 -37.96 -28.84
C VAL A 170 -21.60 -38.17 -30.21
N THR A 171 -22.92 -38.02 -30.29
CA THR A 171 -23.67 -38.03 -31.55
C THR A 171 -23.35 -36.79 -32.39
N ALA A 172 -23.77 -36.76 -33.64
CA ALA A 172 -23.65 -35.59 -34.52
C ALA A 172 -24.33 -34.31 -33.95
N ASN A 173 -25.28 -34.47 -33.05
CA ASN A 173 -25.99 -33.37 -32.37
C ASN A 173 -25.36 -32.98 -31.05
N GLY A 174 -24.18 -33.52 -30.69
CA GLY A 174 -23.45 -33.19 -29.48
C GLY A 174 -23.97 -33.88 -28.22
N GLN A 175 -24.88 -34.84 -28.30
CA GLN A 175 -25.38 -35.61 -27.16
C GLN A 175 -24.49 -36.80 -26.86
N GLU A 176 -24.17 -37.06 -25.59
CA GLU A 176 -23.43 -38.25 -25.19
C GLU A 176 -24.25 -39.53 -25.43
N THR A 177 -23.63 -40.54 -26.03
CA THR A 177 -24.27 -41.84 -26.29
C THR A 177 -24.29 -42.74 -25.05
N GLY A 178 -23.58 -42.34 -23.98
CA GLY A 178 -23.33 -43.16 -22.79
C GLY A 178 -22.19 -44.18 -22.98
N GLN A 179 -21.55 -44.23 -24.15
CA GLN A 179 -20.37 -45.06 -24.43
C GLN A 179 -19.10 -44.21 -24.27
N ILE A 180 -17.96 -44.85 -23.98
CA ILE A 180 -16.66 -44.23 -23.93
C ILE A 180 -15.96 -44.47 -25.27
N LEU A 181 -15.62 -43.39 -25.98
CA LEU A 181 -14.90 -43.42 -27.24
C LEU A 181 -13.42 -43.76 -27.04
N ALA A 182 -12.80 -43.17 -26.02
CA ALA A 182 -11.37 -43.34 -25.76
C ALA A 182 -11.03 -42.94 -24.30
N TYR A 183 -9.86 -43.34 -23.85
CA TYR A 183 -9.24 -42.90 -22.63
C TYR A 183 -8.00 -42.08 -22.96
N ARG A 184 -7.90 -40.87 -22.36
CA ARG A 184 -6.70 -40.04 -22.41
C ARG A 184 -6.02 -40.10 -21.06
N LEU A 185 -4.75 -40.51 -21.06
CA LEU A 185 -3.89 -40.52 -19.91
C LEU A 185 -2.80 -39.46 -20.10
N THR A 186 -2.54 -38.65 -19.06
CA THR A 186 -1.54 -37.57 -19.11
C THR A 186 -0.57 -37.73 -17.96
N GLN A 187 0.72 -37.66 -18.22
CA GLN A 187 1.80 -37.62 -17.26
C GLN A 187 2.46 -36.25 -17.32
N ARG A 188 2.53 -35.55 -16.18
CA ARG A 188 3.23 -34.26 -16.07
C ARG A 188 4.57 -34.42 -15.37
N PHE A 189 5.55 -33.66 -15.86
CA PHE A 189 6.87 -33.52 -15.26
C PHE A 189 7.10 -32.07 -14.94
N GLU A 190 7.73 -31.85 -13.81
CA GLU A 190 8.16 -30.52 -13.38
C GLU A 190 9.66 -30.57 -13.14
N ILE A 191 10.39 -29.74 -13.88
CA ILE A 191 11.85 -29.67 -13.84
C ILE A 191 12.22 -28.35 -13.19
N ARG A 192 13.05 -28.42 -12.15
CA ARG A 192 13.54 -27.31 -11.37
C ARG A 192 15.06 -27.22 -11.43
N ALA A 193 15.59 -26.07 -11.82
CA ALA A 193 17.02 -25.93 -12.00
C ALA A 193 17.51 -24.49 -11.73
N SER A 194 18.76 -24.36 -11.30
CA SER A 194 19.46 -23.09 -11.13
C SER A 194 20.21 -22.64 -12.40
N ASP A 195 20.52 -23.56 -13.31
CA ASP A 195 21.15 -23.23 -14.60
C ASP A 195 20.08 -22.79 -15.61
N VAL A 196 19.63 -21.53 -15.44
CA VAL A 196 18.54 -20.96 -16.23
C VAL A 196 18.81 -21.00 -17.72
N ALA A 197 20.03 -20.69 -18.17
CA ALA A 197 20.37 -20.62 -19.58
C ALA A 197 20.29 -22.00 -20.27
N ARG A 198 20.90 -23.01 -19.66
CA ARG A 198 20.92 -24.37 -20.16
C ARG A 198 19.52 -24.97 -20.25
N TYR A 199 18.73 -24.84 -19.18
CA TYR A 199 17.39 -25.43 -19.15
C TYR A 199 16.38 -24.65 -19.99
N THR A 200 16.59 -23.37 -20.24
CA THR A 200 15.83 -22.61 -21.23
C THR A 200 16.05 -23.18 -22.64
N GLU A 201 17.30 -23.46 -22.99
CA GLU A 201 17.62 -24.06 -24.31
C GLU A 201 17.08 -25.49 -24.40
N LEU A 202 17.22 -26.29 -23.34
CA LEU A 202 16.66 -27.63 -23.28
C LEU A 202 15.13 -27.65 -23.46
N SER A 203 14.43 -26.66 -22.90
CA SER A 203 12.96 -26.55 -23.03
C SER A 203 12.49 -26.32 -24.48
N ARG A 204 13.36 -25.77 -25.32
CA ARG A 204 13.12 -25.59 -26.75
C ARG A 204 13.46 -26.87 -27.53
N GLN A 205 14.59 -27.47 -27.18
CA GLN A 205 15.08 -28.68 -27.87
C GLN A 205 14.19 -29.92 -27.63
N VAL A 206 13.54 -30.03 -26.47
CA VAL A 206 12.72 -31.19 -26.12
C VAL A 206 11.61 -31.48 -27.14
N THR A 207 11.17 -30.47 -27.89
CA THR A 207 10.18 -30.61 -28.95
C THR A 207 10.65 -31.48 -30.10
N GLU A 208 11.96 -31.79 -30.23
CA GLU A 208 12.51 -32.79 -31.18
C GLU A 208 11.88 -34.17 -30.95
N LEU A 209 11.48 -34.48 -29.71
CA LEU A 209 10.80 -35.76 -29.42
C LEU A 209 9.44 -35.91 -30.10
N ILE A 210 8.83 -34.84 -30.59
CA ILE A 210 7.57 -34.90 -31.35
C ILE A 210 7.82 -35.61 -32.70
N GLU A 211 8.99 -35.44 -33.32
CA GLU A 211 9.39 -36.13 -34.53
C GLU A 211 9.51 -37.65 -34.32
N GLU A 212 9.80 -38.09 -33.09
CA GLU A 212 9.82 -39.48 -32.68
C GLU A 212 8.40 -40.06 -32.39
N GLY A 213 7.36 -39.23 -32.56
CA GLY A 213 5.97 -39.63 -32.30
C GLY A 213 5.56 -39.55 -30.84
N ILE A 214 6.31 -38.82 -30.01
CA ILE A 214 5.95 -38.55 -28.63
C ILE A 214 4.94 -37.37 -28.59
N ASN A 215 3.77 -37.62 -28.02
CA ASN A 215 2.74 -36.58 -27.87
C ASN A 215 3.06 -35.68 -26.68
N LEU A 216 4.03 -34.80 -26.86
CA LEU A 216 4.62 -33.92 -25.83
C LEU A 216 4.08 -32.50 -25.95
N VAL A 217 3.80 -31.90 -24.80
CA VAL A 217 3.57 -30.45 -24.63
C VAL A 217 4.62 -29.91 -23.71
N SER A 218 5.46 -29.00 -24.19
CA SER A 218 6.42 -28.24 -23.40
C SER A 218 5.84 -26.84 -23.10
N GLU A 219 5.58 -26.55 -21.85
CA GLU A 219 5.15 -25.21 -21.41
C GLU A 219 6.34 -24.24 -21.41
N PRO A 220 6.13 -22.94 -21.68
CA PRO A 220 7.17 -21.95 -21.48
C PRO A 220 7.71 -21.98 -20.05
N PRO A 221 9.04 -22.00 -19.85
CA PRO A 221 9.61 -21.98 -18.50
C PRO A 221 9.21 -20.74 -17.72
N GLN A 222 9.06 -20.92 -16.40
CA GLN A 222 8.90 -19.82 -15.46
C GLN A 222 10.26 -19.50 -14.86
N TYR A 223 10.62 -18.22 -14.90
CA TYR A 223 11.88 -17.70 -14.40
C TYR A 223 11.66 -17.02 -13.05
N LEU A 224 12.38 -17.45 -12.03
CA LEU A 224 12.22 -17.02 -10.66
C LEU A 224 13.53 -16.42 -10.14
N TYR A 225 13.41 -15.54 -9.16
CA TYR A 225 14.54 -15.00 -8.41
C TYR A 225 14.43 -15.42 -6.95
N THR A 226 15.40 -16.21 -6.44
CA THR A 226 15.29 -16.87 -5.13
C THR A 226 15.64 -15.96 -3.95
N GLN A 227 16.38 -14.85 -4.17
CA GLN A 227 16.87 -13.99 -3.10
C GLN A 227 15.98 -12.75 -2.87
N LEU A 228 14.68 -12.86 -3.16
CA LEU A 228 13.75 -11.73 -3.08
C LEU A 228 13.63 -11.15 -1.67
N ASP A 229 13.63 -11.98 -0.64
CA ASP A 229 13.41 -11.49 0.73
C ASP A 229 14.51 -10.55 1.18
N LYS A 230 15.77 -10.91 0.92
CA LYS A 230 16.91 -10.04 1.18
C LYS A 230 16.85 -8.77 0.34
N LEU A 231 16.56 -8.93 -0.96
CA LEU A 231 16.52 -7.83 -1.90
C LEU A 231 15.40 -6.83 -1.55
N ARG A 232 14.24 -7.28 -1.10
CA ARG A 232 13.13 -6.42 -0.68
C ARG A 232 13.55 -5.46 0.43
N VAL A 233 14.27 -5.95 1.43
CA VAL A 233 14.77 -5.10 2.53
C VAL A 233 15.73 -4.03 2.01
N GLU A 234 16.67 -4.41 1.14
CA GLU A 234 17.59 -3.46 0.52
C GLU A 234 16.87 -2.41 -0.32
N MET A 235 15.84 -2.81 -1.07
CA MET A 235 15.05 -1.93 -1.92
C MET A 235 14.22 -0.93 -1.10
N VAL A 236 13.62 -1.35 0.02
CA VAL A 236 12.91 -0.45 0.95
C VAL A 236 13.88 0.58 1.52
N ALA A 237 15.06 0.16 1.95
CA ALA A 237 16.09 1.06 2.46
C ALA A 237 16.52 2.09 1.40
N ALA A 238 16.73 1.64 0.16
CA ALA A 238 17.09 2.52 -0.95
C ALA A 238 15.97 3.52 -1.30
N ALA A 239 14.72 3.07 -1.36
CA ALA A 239 13.56 3.94 -1.61
C ALA A 239 13.35 4.96 -0.48
N THR A 240 13.56 4.55 0.78
CA THR A 240 13.49 5.47 1.92
C THR A 240 14.57 6.53 1.88
N LYS A 241 15.79 6.16 1.46
CA LYS A 241 16.89 7.11 1.26
C LYS A 241 16.56 8.11 0.15
N ASP A 242 15.98 7.66 -0.95
CA ASP A 242 15.51 8.54 -2.03
C ASP A 242 14.40 9.49 -1.55
N ALA A 243 13.41 8.99 -0.77
CA ALA A 243 12.39 9.83 -0.16
C ALA A 243 12.99 10.93 0.72
N ARG A 244 14.00 10.60 1.52
CA ARG A 244 14.71 11.58 2.36
C ARG A 244 15.44 12.62 1.52
N ALA A 245 16.16 12.22 0.49
CA ALA A 245 16.87 13.13 -0.39
C ALA A 245 15.92 14.11 -1.10
N ARG A 246 14.76 13.63 -1.56
CA ARG A 246 13.71 14.47 -2.14
C ARG A 246 13.12 15.43 -1.10
N ALA A 247 12.88 14.95 0.11
CA ALA A 247 12.39 15.77 1.22
C ALA A 247 13.36 16.91 1.55
N ASP A 248 14.66 16.61 1.63
CA ASP A 248 15.71 17.59 1.90
C ASP A 248 15.79 18.64 0.77
N ALA A 249 15.64 18.24 -0.48
CA ALA A 249 15.61 19.16 -1.62
C ALA A 249 14.40 20.10 -1.58
N ILE A 250 13.20 19.58 -1.24
CA ILE A 250 11.98 20.38 -1.12
C ILE A 250 12.11 21.37 0.04
N ALA A 251 12.53 20.90 1.22
CA ALA A 251 12.69 21.74 2.40
C ALA A 251 13.71 22.85 2.18
N SER A 252 14.86 22.54 1.58
CA SER A 252 15.90 23.52 1.28
C SER A 252 15.42 24.60 0.31
N SER A 253 14.61 24.25 -0.68
CA SER A 253 14.06 25.22 -1.65
C SER A 253 13.03 26.18 -1.03
N THR A 254 12.43 25.80 0.11
CA THR A 254 11.46 26.61 0.86
C THR A 254 12.04 27.30 2.10
N GLY A 255 13.35 27.14 2.34
CA GLY A 255 14.02 27.70 3.51
C GLY A 255 13.71 26.96 4.82
N SER A 256 13.13 25.77 4.73
CA SER A 256 12.78 24.90 5.85
C SER A 256 13.80 23.76 6.01
N ARG A 257 13.68 22.98 7.08
CA ARG A 257 14.47 21.76 7.32
C ARG A 257 13.57 20.55 7.48
N VAL A 258 14.07 19.39 7.03
CA VAL A 258 13.37 18.13 7.23
C VAL A 258 13.55 17.63 8.64
N GLY A 259 12.46 17.54 9.37
CA GLY A 259 12.43 17.01 10.72
C GLY A 259 12.39 15.47 10.77
N ARG A 260 11.89 14.94 11.88
CA ARG A 260 11.80 13.48 12.11
C ARG A 260 10.74 12.83 11.22
N VAL A 261 10.97 11.56 10.91
CA VAL A 261 9.95 10.70 10.31
C VAL A 261 8.79 10.53 11.29
N ARG A 262 7.57 10.71 10.81
CA ARG A 262 6.32 10.56 11.57
C ARG A 262 5.59 9.29 11.19
N ASP A 263 5.60 8.94 9.90
CA ASP A 263 4.98 7.75 9.36
C ASP A 263 5.74 7.29 8.12
N ALA A 264 5.72 5.99 7.85
CA ALA A 264 6.28 5.42 6.63
C ALA A 264 5.41 4.26 6.17
N LYS A 265 5.02 4.29 4.90
CA LYS A 265 4.21 3.25 4.27
C LYS A 265 4.96 2.69 3.07
N THR A 266 5.16 1.38 3.07
CA THR A 266 5.73 0.67 1.95
C THR A 266 4.62 0.32 0.97
N GLY A 267 4.78 0.69 -0.29
CA GLY A 267 3.93 0.22 -1.38
C GLY A 267 4.24 -1.23 -1.75
N VAL A 268 3.48 -1.78 -2.69
CA VAL A 268 3.71 -3.10 -3.26
C VAL A 268 4.94 -3.08 -4.16
N PHE A 269 5.66 -4.20 -4.20
CA PHE A 269 6.78 -4.37 -5.12
C PHE A 269 6.26 -4.66 -6.53
N GLN A 270 6.92 -4.04 -7.52
CA GLN A 270 6.73 -4.37 -8.92
C GLN A 270 7.95 -5.14 -9.40
N ILE A 271 7.77 -6.37 -9.85
CA ILE A 271 8.81 -7.17 -10.50
C ILE A 271 8.32 -7.39 -11.92
N THR A 272 8.89 -6.66 -12.85
CA THR A 272 8.47 -6.62 -14.25
C THR A 272 9.59 -7.10 -15.17
N SER A 273 9.28 -7.39 -16.42
CA SER A 273 10.30 -7.55 -17.44
C SER A 273 11.15 -6.28 -17.53
N ARG A 274 12.41 -6.43 -17.93
CA ARG A 274 13.34 -5.29 -18.05
C ARG A 274 12.77 -4.20 -18.95
N ASN A 275 12.85 -2.94 -18.48
CA ASN A 275 12.34 -1.74 -19.16
C ASN A 275 10.80 -1.70 -19.35
N SER A 276 10.04 -2.59 -18.72
CA SER A 276 8.57 -2.43 -18.67
C SER A 276 8.19 -1.20 -17.84
N THR A 277 7.09 -0.59 -18.24
CA THR A 277 6.43 0.53 -17.53
C THR A 277 5.17 0.09 -16.81
N ASP A 278 4.88 -1.20 -16.79
CA ASP A 278 3.68 -1.75 -16.16
C ASP A 278 3.72 -1.56 -14.65
N VAL A 279 2.59 -1.16 -14.10
CA VAL A 279 2.37 -0.99 -12.67
C VAL A 279 1.00 -1.55 -12.28
N SER A 280 0.89 -2.10 -11.09
CA SER A 280 -0.37 -2.59 -10.52
C SER A 280 -0.45 -2.29 -9.04
N ASP A 281 -1.63 -1.93 -8.55
CA ASP A 281 -1.87 -1.68 -7.13
C ASP A 281 -1.73 -2.95 -6.27
N SER A 282 -1.91 -4.14 -6.87
CA SER A 282 -1.68 -5.43 -6.22
C SER A 282 -0.24 -5.93 -6.30
N GLY A 283 0.62 -5.22 -7.05
CA GLY A 283 1.97 -5.65 -7.38
C GLY A 283 2.01 -6.53 -8.63
N ILE A 284 3.18 -6.60 -9.26
CA ILE A 284 3.46 -7.47 -10.41
C ILE A 284 4.58 -8.42 -10.02
N TYR A 285 4.45 -9.67 -10.42
CA TYR A 285 5.51 -10.67 -10.34
C TYR A 285 5.61 -11.38 -11.70
N ASP A 286 6.45 -10.82 -12.57
CA ASP A 286 6.73 -11.42 -13.89
C ASP A 286 7.54 -12.71 -13.72
N THR A 287 7.06 -13.79 -14.30
CA THR A 287 7.74 -15.09 -14.38
C THR A 287 8.14 -15.48 -15.80
N SER A 288 7.84 -14.65 -16.79
CA SER A 288 8.04 -14.96 -18.21
C SER A 288 9.40 -14.52 -18.76
N SER A 289 10.07 -13.57 -18.10
CA SER A 289 11.36 -13.02 -18.53
C SER A 289 12.51 -13.46 -17.60
N ILE A 290 13.71 -13.61 -18.16
CA ILE A 290 14.92 -13.90 -17.39
C ILE A 290 15.41 -12.62 -16.70
N ASP A 291 15.56 -11.55 -17.48
CA ASP A 291 15.99 -10.25 -16.99
C ASP A 291 14.78 -9.42 -16.56
N LYS A 292 14.84 -8.93 -15.33
CA LYS A 292 13.72 -8.22 -14.69
C LYS A 292 14.20 -6.93 -14.02
N ASP A 293 13.26 -6.06 -13.76
CA ASP A 293 13.43 -4.91 -12.89
C ASP A 293 12.56 -5.09 -11.65
N ILE A 294 13.14 -4.93 -10.46
CA ILE A 294 12.39 -4.78 -9.23
C ILE A 294 12.29 -3.30 -8.88
N THR A 295 11.07 -2.85 -8.62
CA THR A 295 10.80 -1.46 -8.18
C THR A 295 10.09 -1.50 -6.83
N ALA A 296 10.63 -0.70 -5.89
CA ALA A 296 10.02 -0.44 -4.60
C ALA A 296 9.62 1.04 -4.50
N VAL A 297 8.48 1.30 -3.87
CA VAL A 297 8.00 2.66 -3.60
C VAL A 297 7.70 2.76 -2.11
N VAL A 298 8.16 3.84 -1.49
CA VAL A 298 7.92 4.12 -0.07
C VAL A 298 7.40 5.54 0.08
N SER A 299 6.28 5.70 0.75
CA SER A 299 5.73 7.01 1.12
C SER A 299 6.13 7.31 2.55
N VAL A 300 6.84 8.42 2.76
CA VAL A 300 7.35 8.82 4.08
C VAL A 300 6.78 10.18 4.45
N THR A 301 6.24 10.27 5.64
CA THR A 301 5.76 11.51 6.24
C THR A 301 6.85 12.09 7.15
N PHE A 302 7.31 13.28 6.83
CA PHE A 302 8.31 14.02 7.60
C PHE A 302 7.66 15.17 8.33
N GLY A 303 8.19 15.52 9.52
CA GLY A 303 7.93 16.82 10.16
C GLY A 303 8.71 17.92 9.44
N ILE A 304 8.27 19.18 9.60
CA ILE A 304 8.95 20.38 9.13
C ILE A 304 9.57 21.09 10.35
N GLU A 305 10.80 21.56 10.21
CA GLU A 305 11.54 22.34 11.21
C GLU A 305 12.04 23.67 10.63
#